data_dc2605ee6dc435c2de40674d83ef001b
#
_entry.id   dc2605ee6dc435c2de40674d83ef001b
#
_cell.length_a   1.000
_cell.length_b   1.000
_cell.length_c   1.000
_cell.angle_alpha   90.00
_cell.angle_beta   90.00
_cell.angle_gamma   90.00
#
_symmetry.space_group_name_H-M   'P 1'
#
loop_
_entity.id
_entity.type
_entity.pdbx_description
1 polymer ?
#
loop_
_entity_poly.entity_id
_entity_poly.type
_entity_poly.pdbx_seq_one_letter_code
_entity_poly.pdbx_strand_id
1 'polypeptide(L)'
;MQQQSALVLHVRPYRESSAIVQFMTKEQGRIAGVVRGFRGTSKRGNTVQPFSLGTLRYFGRSNLINVSSFECAHFFSLRGDVLFAGLYLLELLTRLVAERQREPAVFADAVSTLTSMEAGHDLQTCLRNFELDLLAQLGYEIVFDRDAQTGQAIDQRSYYVYRPQQGFVAVSDDERLNQVGDALLGDWLLKVHARDFTNPQARRLAKH
;
A
#
# COMPACT_ATOMS: atom_id res chain seq x y z
N MET A 1 5.74 -28.63 -6.20
CA MET A 1 6.07 -27.70 -5.10
C MET A 1 6.48 -26.39 -5.73
N GLN A 2 5.96 -25.27 -5.25
CA GLN A 2 6.26 -23.91 -5.73
C GLN A 2 7.05 -23.17 -4.64
N GLN A 3 7.90 -22.21 -5.05
CA GLN A 3 8.70 -21.39 -4.14
C GLN A 3 8.73 -19.95 -4.66
N GLN A 4 8.56 -18.97 -3.77
CA GLN A 4 8.66 -17.55 -4.10
C GLN A 4 8.84 -16.67 -2.87
N SER A 5 9.24 -15.41 -3.10
CA SER A 5 9.29 -14.39 -2.05
C SER A 5 7.88 -13.99 -1.62
N ALA A 6 7.68 -13.86 -0.30
CA ALA A 6 6.39 -13.51 0.28
C ALA A 6 6.56 -12.65 1.53
N LEU A 7 5.65 -11.67 1.67
CA LEU A 7 5.44 -10.87 2.87
C LEU A 7 4.17 -11.39 3.56
N VAL A 8 4.24 -11.67 4.85
CA VAL A 8 3.08 -12.07 5.67
C VAL A 8 2.23 -10.83 5.97
N LEU A 9 0.97 -10.84 5.50
CA LEU A 9 0.03 -9.74 5.72
C LEU A 9 -0.81 -9.95 6.97
N HIS A 10 -1.41 -11.13 7.11
CA HIS A 10 -2.33 -11.43 8.19
C HIS A 10 -2.26 -12.90 8.58
N VAL A 11 -2.43 -13.19 9.88
CA VAL A 11 -2.46 -14.54 10.44
C VAL A 11 -3.71 -14.72 11.27
N ARG A 12 -4.48 -15.76 10.96
CA ARG A 12 -5.72 -16.10 11.65
C ARG A 12 -5.66 -17.56 12.15
N PRO A 13 -5.90 -17.82 13.43
CA PRO A 13 -6.02 -19.20 13.93
C PRO A 13 -7.07 -20.00 13.14
N TYR A 14 -6.75 -21.24 12.84
CA TYR A 14 -7.62 -22.15 12.10
C TYR A 14 -7.48 -23.57 12.64
N ARG A 15 -8.58 -24.18 13.07
CA ARG A 15 -8.59 -25.47 13.78
C ARG A 15 -7.67 -25.45 15.01
N GLU A 16 -7.40 -26.61 15.59
CA GLU A 16 -6.65 -26.73 16.86
C GLU A 16 -5.19 -26.30 16.75
N SER A 17 -4.49 -26.68 15.67
CA SER A 17 -3.03 -26.51 15.53
C SER A 17 -2.60 -25.79 14.25
N SER A 18 -3.53 -25.20 13.48
CA SER A 18 -3.23 -24.58 12.20
C SER A 18 -3.54 -23.07 12.22
N ALA A 19 -3.04 -22.35 11.23
CA ALA A 19 -3.44 -20.98 10.93
C ALA A 19 -3.70 -20.82 9.43
N ILE A 20 -4.63 -19.92 9.08
CA ILE A 20 -4.74 -19.36 7.74
C ILE A 20 -3.91 -18.10 7.73
N VAL A 21 -2.99 -18.03 6.78
CA VAL A 21 -2.08 -16.91 6.59
C VAL A 21 -2.31 -16.30 5.24
N GLN A 22 -2.44 -14.98 5.21
CA GLN A 22 -2.46 -14.21 3.98
C GLN A 22 -1.04 -13.71 3.67
N PHE A 23 -0.61 -13.93 2.46
CA PHE A 23 0.69 -13.51 1.94
C PHE A 23 0.50 -12.56 0.76
N MET A 24 1.29 -11.51 0.68
CA MET A 24 1.60 -10.83 -0.56
C MET A 24 2.83 -11.48 -1.16
N THR A 25 2.73 -11.94 -2.41
CA THR A 25 3.82 -12.66 -3.08
C THR A 25 4.23 -11.93 -4.35
N LYS A 26 5.52 -12.08 -4.72
CA LYS A 26 6.07 -11.41 -5.88
C LYS A 26 5.45 -11.88 -7.21
N GLU A 27 5.19 -13.20 -7.35
CA GLU A 27 4.81 -13.79 -8.63
C GLU A 27 3.31 -14.09 -8.77
N GLN A 28 2.57 -14.12 -7.68
CA GLN A 28 1.13 -14.48 -7.70
C GLN A 28 0.24 -13.47 -6.97
N GLY A 29 0.79 -12.31 -6.56
CA GLY A 29 0.04 -11.33 -5.79
C GLY A 29 -0.40 -11.88 -4.44
N ARG A 30 -1.62 -11.55 -4.02
CA ARG A 30 -2.15 -11.96 -2.72
C ARG A 30 -2.67 -13.39 -2.76
N ILE A 31 -2.20 -14.25 -1.85
CA ILE A 31 -2.64 -15.64 -1.71
C ILE A 31 -2.88 -16.01 -0.24
N ALA A 32 -3.80 -16.94 0.00
CA ALA A 32 -4.07 -17.49 1.32
C ALA A 32 -3.56 -18.92 1.44
N GLY A 33 -2.98 -19.29 2.57
CA GLY A 33 -2.45 -20.63 2.80
C GLY A 33 -2.68 -21.16 4.21
N VAL A 34 -2.81 -22.48 4.33
CA VAL A 34 -2.87 -23.16 5.62
C VAL A 34 -1.46 -23.52 6.07
N VAL A 35 -1.08 -23.01 7.24
CA VAL A 35 0.15 -23.38 7.95
C VAL A 35 -0.23 -24.34 9.07
N ARG A 36 0.24 -25.59 8.97
CA ARG A 36 0.01 -26.63 9.97
C ARG A 36 1.06 -26.55 11.08
N GLY A 37 0.70 -26.97 12.31
CA GLY A 37 1.59 -26.93 13.47
C GLY A 37 1.95 -25.49 13.91
N PHE A 38 1.03 -24.55 13.68
CA PHE A 38 1.22 -23.14 14.05
C PHE A 38 1.16 -22.92 15.57
N ARG A 39 0.26 -23.65 16.26
CA ARG A 39 0.16 -23.64 17.73
C ARG A 39 0.97 -24.80 18.30
N GLY A 40 2.00 -24.52 19.08
CA GLY A 40 2.85 -25.50 19.72
C GLY A 40 4.26 -25.00 19.93
N THR A 41 5.10 -25.81 20.52
CA THR A 41 6.55 -25.52 20.75
C THR A 41 7.37 -25.52 19.45
N SER A 42 6.72 -25.68 18.29
CA SER A 42 7.43 -25.66 17.02
C SER A 42 7.87 -24.23 16.67
N LYS A 43 9.14 -24.08 16.29
CA LYS A 43 9.73 -22.81 15.81
C LYS A 43 8.95 -22.17 14.63
N ARG A 44 8.02 -22.90 14.00
CA ARG A 44 7.23 -22.45 12.85
C ARG A 44 6.25 -21.33 13.19
N GLY A 45 5.64 -21.34 14.38
CA GLY A 45 4.70 -20.30 14.79
C GLY A 45 5.35 -18.94 15.02
N ASN A 46 6.63 -18.94 15.41
CA ASN A 46 7.37 -17.70 15.71
C ASN A 46 7.92 -17.00 14.46
N THR A 47 7.92 -17.66 13.30
CA THR A 47 8.46 -17.09 12.05
C THR A 47 7.36 -16.60 11.10
N VAL A 48 6.11 -17.07 11.27
CA VAL A 48 4.98 -16.70 10.43
C VAL A 48 4.09 -15.70 11.17
N GLN A 49 4.47 -14.45 11.11
CA GLN A 49 3.70 -13.34 11.73
C GLN A 49 3.65 -12.15 10.77
N PRO A 50 2.67 -11.23 10.90
CA PRO A 50 2.65 -10.02 10.09
C PRO A 50 4.03 -9.33 10.11
N PHE A 51 4.39 -8.69 9.00
CA PHE A 51 5.71 -8.09 8.77
C PHE A 51 6.89 -9.06 8.56
N SER A 52 6.66 -10.38 8.52
CA SER A 52 7.72 -11.32 8.14
C SER A 52 7.84 -11.37 6.61
N LEU A 53 9.03 -11.07 6.09
CA LEU A 53 9.44 -11.24 4.70
C LEU A 53 10.31 -12.48 4.58
N GLY A 54 10.03 -13.34 3.60
CA GLY A 54 10.81 -14.58 3.47
C GLY A 54 10.47 -15.39 2.24
N THR A 55 10.93 -16.63 2.25
CA THR A 55 10.67 -17.60 1.19
C THR A 55 9.53 -18.53 1.57
N LEU A 56 8.45 -18.47 0.79
CA LEU A 56 7.28 -19.33 0.92
C LEU A 56 7.43 -20.55 0.00
N ARG A 57 7.33 -21.76 0.56
CA ARG A 57 7.21 -23.02 -0.20
C ARG A 57 5.84 -23.63 0.04
N TYR A 58 5.16 -24.00 -1.04
CA TYR A 58 3.78 -24.45 -0.97
C TYR A 58 3.40 -25.38 -2.13
N PHE A 59 2.23 -26.01 -2.01
CA PHE A 59 1.61 -26.82 -3.05
C PHE A 59 0.11 -26.59 -3.08
N GLY A 60 -0.50 -26.95 -4.19
CA GLY A 60 -1.92 -26.69 -4.48
C GLY A 60 -2.11 -25.48 -5.40
N ARG A 61 -3.30 -25.48 -6.06
CA ARG A 61 -3.73 -24.41 -6.98
C ARG A 61 -5.10 -23.84 -6.59
N SER A 62 -5.68 -24.32 -5.49
CA SER A 62 -6.96 -23.84 -4.95
C SER A 62 -6.77 -22.46 -4.29
N ASN A 63 -7.89 -21.79 -3.99
CA ASN A 63 -7.87 -20.48 -3.30
C ASN A 63 -7.17 -20.54 -1.94
N LEU A 64 -7.11 -21.71 -1.34
CA LEU A 64 -6.37 -21.94 -0.10
C LEU A 64 -5.27 -22.97 -0.35
N ILE A 65 -4.02 -22.50 -0.44
CA ILE A 65 -2.84 -23.36 -0.66
C ILE A 65 -2.42 -24.09 0.63
N ASN A 66 -1.65 -25.16 0.48
CA ASN A 66 -1.00 -25.83 1.60
C ASN A 66 0.45 -25.34 1.71
N VAL A 67 0.77 -24.65 2.81
CA VAL A 67 2.12 -24.18 3.07
C VAL A 67 2.98 -25.34 3.58
N SER A 68 4.06 -25.63 2.85
CA SER A 68 5.07 -26.62 3.24
C SER A 68 6.05 -26.03 4.25
N SER A 69 6.61 -24.85 3.94
CA SER A 69 7.46 -24.09 4.84
C SER A 69 7.41 -22.59 4.52
N PHE A 70 7.73 -21.78 5.52
CA PHE A 70 8.06 -20.37 5.36
C PHE A 70 9.38 -20.11 6.10
N GLU A 71 10.37 -19.64 5.36
CA GLU A 71 11.69 -19.29 5.89
C GLU A 71 11.78 -17.77 5.95
N CYS A 72 11.63 -17.22 7.16
CA CYS A 72 11.73 -15.78 7.39
C CYS A 72 13.18 -15.32 7.14
N ALA A 73 13.36 -14.41 6.20
CA ALA A 73 14.65 -13.78 5.91
C ALA A 73 14.81 -12.46 6.67
N HIS A 74 13.70 -11.71 6.83
CA HIS A 74 13.67 -10.46 7.57
C HIS A 74 12.32 -10.29 8.28
N PHE A 75 12.35 -9.70 9.47
CA PHE A 75 11.18 -9.30 10.23
C PHE A 75 11.25 -7.80 10.48
N PHE A 76 10.33 -7.03 9.90
CA PHE A 76 10.27 -5.58 10.11
C PHE A 76 9.85 -5.26 11.54
N SER A 77 10.79 -4.80 12.36
CA SER A 77 10.58 -4.51 13.78
C SER A 77 10.06 -3.10 13.99
N LEU A 78 8.80 -2.87 13.66
CA LEU A 78 8.13 -1.58 13.77
C LEU A 78 7.59 -1.36 15.19
N ARG A 79 7.60 -0.10 15.69
CA ARG A 79 7.13 0.25 17.04
C ARG A 79 6.38 1.58 17.03
N GLY A 80 5.50 1.78 18.04
CA GLY A 80 4.73 3.03 18.19
C GLY A 80 3.92 3.37 16.94
N ASP A 81 3.95 4.62 16.50
CA ASP A 81 3.20 5.10 15.35
C ASP A 81 3.62 4.42 14.04
N VAL A 82 4.90 4.04 13.94
CA VAL A 82 5.42 3.32 12.77
C VAL A 82 4.77 1.94 12.65
N LEU A 83 4.49 1.26 13.77
CA LEU A 83 3.76 -0.01 13.76
C LEU A 83 2.32 0.17 13.22
N PHE A 84 1.61 1.20 13.66
CA PHE A 84 0.26 1.47 13.15
C PHE A 84 0.26 1.80 11.66
N ALA A 85 1.23 2.57 11.19
CA ALA A 85 1.41 2.85 9.77
C ALA A 85 1.72 1.58 8.95
N GLY A 86 2.57 0.71 9.47
CA GLY A 86 2.84 -0.59 8.86
C GLY A 86 1.60 -1.48 8.80
N LEU A 87 0.79 -1.55 9.87
CA LEU A 87 -0.47 -2.29 9.87
C LEU A 87 -1.46 -1.73 8.85
N TYR A 88 -1.55 -0.41 8.72
CA TYR A 88 -2.34 0.26 7.69
C TYR A 88 -1.87 -0.13 6.28
N LEU A 89 -0.55 -0.15 6.03
CA LEU A 89 0.01 -0.61 4.75
C LEU A 89 -0.42 -2.07 4.45
N LEU A 90 -0.31 -2.98 5.42
CA LEU A 90 -0.75 -4.38 5.24
C LEU A 90 -2.26 -4.47 4.99
N GLU A 91 -3.06 -3.59 5.61
CA GLU A 91 -4.50 -3.51 5.38
C GLU A 91 -4.82 -3.05 3.95
N LEU A 92 -4.14 -2.01 3.43
CA LEU A 92 -4.30 -1.56 2.05
C LEU A 92 -4.02 -2.69 1.07
N LEU A 93 -2.91 -3.41 1.23
CA LEU A 93 -2.59 -4.58 0.41
C LEU A 93 -3.68 -5.65 0.48
N THR A 94 -4.20 -5.91 1.69
CA THR A 94 -5.23 -6.93 1.89
C THR A 94 -6.57 -6.55 1.25
N ARG A 95 -6.92 -5.27 1.24
CA ARG A 95 -8.21 -4.77 0.73
C ARG A 95 -8.20 -4.46 -0.76
N LEU A 96 -7.10 -3.89 -1.27
CA LEU A 96 -7.06 -3.33 -2.62
C LEU A 96 -6.43 -4.27 -3.64
N VAL A 97 -5.47 -5.11 -3.24
CA VAL A 97 -4.85 -6.05 -4.18
C VAL A 97 -5.74 -7.27 -4.37
N ALA A 98 -6.10 -7.55 -5.61
CA ALA A 98 -6.91 -8.73 -5.94
C ALA A 98 -6.15 -10.04 -5.65
N GLU A 99 -6.91 -11.09 -5.26
CA GLU A 99 -6.30 -12.39 -5.04
C GLU A 99 -5.79 -12.98 -6.35
N ARG A 100 -4.58 -13.53 -6.30
CA ARG A 100 -3.92 -14.22 -7.42
C ARG A 100 -3.67 -13.35 -8.66
N GLN A 101 -3.74 -12.06 -8.52
CA GLN A 101 -3.30 -11.10 -9.52
C GLN A 101 -1.82 -10.78 -9.29
N ARG A 102 -1.00 -11.03 -10.31
CA ARG A 102 0.44 -10.79 -10.24
C ARG A 102 0.70 -9.28 -10.25
N GLU A 103 1.24 -8.78 -9.14
CA GLU A 103 1.56 -7.36 -8.92
C GLU A 103 2.98 -7.23 -8.35
N PRO A 104 4.04 -7.49 -9.15
CA PRO A 104 5.41 -7.50 -8.65
C PRO A 104 5.90 -6.11 -8.22
N ALA A 105 5.39 -5.04 -8.83
CA ALA A 105 5.71 -3.67 -8.44
C ALA A 105 5.11 -3.34 -7.07
N VAL A 106 3.83 -3.64 -6.85
CA VAL A 106 3.18 -3.48 -5.53
C VAL A 106 3.92 -4.24 -4.43
N PHE A 107 4.39 -5.47 -4.73
CA PHE A 107 5.20 -6.24 -3.78
C PHE A 107 6.51 -5.53 -3.45
N ALA A 108 7.23 -5.03 -4.46
CA ALA A 108 8.51 -4.34 -4.28
C ALA A 108 8.35 -3.05 -3.48
N ASP A 109 7.31 -2.25 -3.80
CA ASP A 109 7.04 -0.99 -3.12
C ASP A 109 6.62 -1.20 -1.66
N ALA A 110 5.83 -2.22 -1.37
CA ALA A 110 5.47 -2.58 -0.01
C ALA A 110 6.72 -2.93 0.83
N VAL A 111 7.63 -3.74 0.29
CA VAL A 111 8.89 -4.11 0.96
C VAL A 111 9.79 -2.88 1.14
N SER A 112 9.94 -2.05 0.10
CA SER A 112 10.75 -0.82 0.15
C SER A 112 10.21 0.17 1.18
N THR A 113 8.89 0.36 1.22
CA THR A 113 8.23 1.27 2.18
C THR A 113 8.43 0.80 3.62
N LEU A 114 8.21 -0.51 3.90
CA LEU A 114 8.46 -1.07 5.23
C LEU A 114 9.92 -0.94 5.65
N THR A 115 10.86 -1.11 4.71
CA THR A 115 12.30 -0.91 4.94
C THR A 115 12.60 0.55 5.30
N SER A 116 12.00 1.51 4.57
CA SER A 116 12.17 2.93 4.84
C SER A 116 11.58 3.35 6.20
N MET A 117 10.42 2.79 6.56
CA MET A 117 9.80 3.00 7.87
C MET A 117 10.67 2.45 9.01
N GLU A 118 11.22 1.25 8.85
CA GLU A 118 12.12 0.64 9.84
C GLU A 118 13.42 1.43 10.00
N ALA A 119 13.93 2.02 8.90
CA ALA A 119 15.10 2.89 8.90
C ALA A 119 14.85 4.26 9.52
N GLY A 120 13.60 4.60 9.89
CA GLY A 120 13.24 5.87 10.53
C GLY A 120 13.06 7.04 9.58
N HIS A 121 12.79 6.81 8.31
CA HIS A 121 12.43 7.87 7.36
C HIS A 121 11.09 8.51 7.74
N ASP A 122 10.82 9.73 7.22
CA ASP A 122 9.57 10.44 7.51
C ASP A 122 8.35 9.60 7.16
N LEU A 123 7.60 9.24 8.20
CA LEU A 123 6.49 8.30 8.12
C LEU A 123 5.39 8.76 7.17
N GLN A 124 5.10 10.05 7.17
CA GLN A 124 4.05 10.61 6.33
C GLN A 124 4.46 10.55 4.85
N THR A 125 5.71 10.87 4.55
CA THR A 125 6.26 10.75 3.19
C THR A 125 6.24 9.29 2.72
N CYS A 126 6.68 8.34 3.56
CA CYS A 126 6.62 6.92 3.24
C CYS A 126 5.20 6.47 2.86
N LEU A 127 4.21 6.83 3.70
CA LEU A 127 2.81 6.47 3.47
C LEU A 127 2.25 7.11 2.20
N ARG A 128 2.43 8.43 2.01
CA ARG A 128 1.88 9.14 0.84
C ARG A 128 2.45 8.59 -0.47
N ASN A 129 3.76 8.34 -0.52
CA ASN A 129 4.37 7.72 -1.69
C ASN A 129 3.75 6.35 -1.97
N PHE A 130 3.69 5.48 -0.96
CA PHE A 130 3.13 4.15 -1.11
C PHE A 130 1.67 4.16 -1.60
N GLU A 131 0.82 5.02 -1.02
CA GLU A 131 -0.59 5.14 -1.40
C GLU A 131 -0.76 5.57 -2.86
N LEU A 132 -0.03 6.60 -3.29
CA LEU A 132 -0.11 7.10 -4.65
C LEU A 132 0.42 6.08 -5.66
N ASP A 133 1.53 5.40 -5.34
CA ASP A 133 2.11 4.38 -6.21
C ASP A 133 1.20 3.14 -6.29
N LEU A 134 0.60 2.74 -5.16
CA LEU A 134 -0.39 1.65 -5.14
C LEU A 134 -1.60 1.97 -6.01
N LEU A 135 -2.16 3.18 -5.90
CA LEU A 135 -3.29 3.60 -6.74
C LEU A 135 -2.92 3.59 -8.23
N ALA A 136 -1.76 4.14 -8.59
CA ALA A 136 -1.29 4.16 -9.97
C ALA A 136 -1.12 2.73 -10.53
N GLN A 137 -0.50 1.82 -9.78
CA GLN A 137 -0.29 0.43 -10.19
C GLN A 137 -1.60 -0.37 -10.32
N LEU A 138 -2.62 -0.01 -9.54
CA LEU A 138 -3.94 -0.62 -9.64
C LEU A 138 -4.82 0.03 -10.73
N GLY A 139 -4.31 1.03 -11.47
CA GLY A 139 -5.04 1.69 -12.56
C GLY A 139 -5.93 2.86 -12.10
N TYR A 140 -5.73 3.35 -10.89
CA TYR A 140 -6.44 4.51 -10.32
C TYR A 140 -5.51 5.72 -10.14
N GLU A 141 -4.57 5.91 -11.07
CA GLU A 141 -3.64 7.03 -11.03
C GLU A 141 -4.39 8.37 -11.00
N ILE A 142 -3.99 9.24 -10.07
CA ILE A 142 -4.49 10.62 -9.98
C ILE A 142 -3.45 11.53 -10.63
N VAL A 143 -3.86 12.25 -11.67
CA VAL A 143 -3.02 13.18 -12.42
C VAL A 143 -3.04 14.53 -11.72
N PHE A 144 -1.89 14.97 -11.19
CA PHE A 144 -1.75 16.21 -10.42
C PHE A 144 -1.09 17.35 -11.19
N ASP A 145 -0.63 17.13 -12.41
CA ASP A 145 0.13 18.11 -13.21
C ASP A 145 -0.67 18.69 -14.37
N ARG A 146 -1.91 18.22 -14.61
CA ARG A 146 -2.75 18.65 -15.73
C ARG A 146 -4.18 18.91 -15.32
N ASP A 147 -4.76 19.94 -15.93
CA ASP A 147 -6.20 20.20 -15.90
C ASP A 147 -6.93 19.14 -16.73
N ALA A 148 -7.88 18.46 -16.11
CA ALA A 148 -8.56 17.32 -16.71
C ALA A 148 -9.56 17.71 -17.83
N GLN A 149 -9.99 18.97 -17.88
CA GLN A 149 -10.91 19.46 -18.90
C GLN A 149 -10.18 19.99 -20.12
N THR A 150 -9.08 20.71 -19.92
CA THR A 150 -8.34 21.38 -20.99
C THR A 150 -7.09 20.63 -21.44
N GLY A 151 -6.57 19.71 -20.62
CA GLY A 151 -5.29 19.03 -20.82
C GLY A 151 -4.06 19.93 -20.61
N GLN A 152 -4.26 21.19 -20.24
CA GLN A 152 -3.16 22.12 -19.99
C GLN A 152 -2.44 21.81 -18.68
N ALA A 153 -1.17 22.22 -18.58
CA ALA A 153 -0.43 22.10 -17.34
C ALA A 153 -1.08 22.91 -16.21
N ILE A 154 -1.06 22.38 -15.00
CA ILE A 154 -1.55 23.05 -13.79
C ILE A 154 -0.75 24.37 -13.59
N ASP A 155 -1.46 25.50 -13.44
CA ASP A 155 -0.87 26.78 -13.04
C ASP A 155 -0.82 26.86 -11.51
N GLN A 156 0.35 27.17 -10.97
CA GLN A 156 0.61 27.30 -9.53
C GLN A 156 -0.29 28.31 -8.81
N ARG A 157 -0.78 29.33 -9.51
CA ARG A 157 -1.59 30.43 -8.94
C ARG A 157 -3.08 30.23 -9.10
N SER A 158 -3.51 29.31 -9.94
CA SER A 158 -4.89 29.01 -10.20
C SER A 158 -5.48 28.01 -9.19
N TYR A 159 -6.80 27.98 -9.08
CA TYR A 159 -7.51 27.07 -8.20
C TYR A 159 -8.18 25.95 -8.99
N TYR A 160 -8.21 24.76 -8.40
CA TYR A 160 -8.74 23.55 -9.01
C TYR A 160 -9.65 22.81 -8.03
N VAL A 161 -10.65 22.13 -8.57
CA VAL A 161 -11.53 21.22 -7.80
C VAL A 161 -11.37 19.81 -8.34
N TYR A 162 -11.29 18.84 -7.46
CA TYR A 162 -11.28 17.43 -7.85
C TYR A 162 -12.69 16.97 -8.21
N ARG A 163 -12.87 16.48 -9.43
CA ARG A 163 -14.10 15.84 -9.88
C ARG A 163 -13.88 14.33 -9.99
N PRO A 164 -14.63 13.50 -9.24
CA PRO A 164 -14.50 12.04 -9.32
C PRO A 164 -14.59 11.54 -10.77
N GLN A 165 -13.73 10.60 -11.14
CA GLN A 165 -13.60 10.02 -12.48
C GLN A 165 -13.12 10.99 -13.58
N GLN A 166 -13.02 12.27 -13.33
CA GLN A 166 -12.52 13.26 -14.28
C GLN A 166 -11.11 13.72 -13.91
N GLY A 167 -10.89 14.12 -12.66
CA GLY A 167 -9.63 14.67 -12.18
C GLY A 167 -9.76 16.14 -11.73
N PHE A 168 -8.65 16.85 -11.70
CA PHE A 168 -8.61 18.26 -11.30
C PHE A 168 -9.02 19.17 -12.44
N VAL A 169 -9.99 20.07 -12.20
CA VAL A 169 -10.52 21.02 -13.16
C VAL A 169 -10.36 22.42 -12.59
N ALA A 170 -9.85 23.35 -13.41
CA ALA A 170 -9.72 24.76 -13.04
C ALA A 170 -11.08 25.37 -12.72
N VAL A 171 -11.12 26.24 -11.72
CA VAL A 171 -12.32 26.98 -11.32
C VAL A 171 -12.04 28.48 -11.36
N SER A 172 -13.07 29.26 -11.75
CA SER A 172 -13.02 30.72 -11.72
C SER A 172 -13.09 31.25 -10.28
N ASP A 173 -12.72 32.51 -10.06
CA ASP A 173 -12.82 33.15 -8.75
C ASP A 173 -14.26 33.16 -8.22
N ASP A 174 -15.26 33.34 -9.08
CA ASP A 174 -16.67 33.31 -8.71
C ASP A 174 -17.13 31.93 -8.27
N GLU A 175 -16.71 30.88 -8.98
CA GLU A 175 -16.99 29.48 -8.60
C GLU A 175 -16.31 29.11 -7.29
N ARG A 176 -15.08 29.59 -7.07
CA ARG A 176 -14.32 29.38 -5.82
C ARG A 176 -15.06 29.96 -4.61
N LEU A 177 -15.65 31.16 -4.72
CA LEU A 177 -16.41 31.80 -3.63
C LEU A 177 -17.67 31.00 -3.28
N ASN A 178 -18.25 30.28 -4.23
CA ASN A 178 -19.44 29.45 -4.05
C ASN A 178 -19.13 28.04 -3.54
N GLN A 179 -17.87 27.55 -3.71
CA GLN A 179 -17.40 26.22 -3.30
C GLN A 179 -16.42 26.34 -2.11
N VAL A 180 -16.83 27.03 -1.05
CA VAL A 180 -16.00 27.26 0.14
C VAL A 180 -15.57 25.91 0.74
N GLY A 181 -14.30 25.55 0.56
CA GLY A 181 -13.64 24.39 1.18
C GLY A 181 -13.02 23.36 0.23
N ASP A 182 -13.48 23.27 -1.03
CA ASP A 182 -13.04 22.20 -1.95
C ASP A 182 -12.02 22.66 -3.00
N ALA A 183 -11.76 23.97 -3.11
CA ALA A 183 -10.83 24.51 -4.08
C ALA A 183 -9.38 24.42 -3.59
N LEU A 184 -8.54 23.80 -4.40
CA LEU A 184 -7.14 23.51 -4.13
C LEU A 184 -6.23 24.40 -4.97
N LEU A 185 -5.21 24.99 -4.37
CA LEU A 185 -4.22 25.79 -5.09
C LEU A 185 -3.35 24.89 -5.97
N GLY A 186 -3.10 25.29 -7.22
CA GLY A 186 -2.27 24.53 -8.15
C GLY A 186 -0.85 24.25 -7.65
N ASP A 187 -0.25 25.16 -6.87
CA ASP A 187 1.05 24.92 -6.20
C ASP A 187 1.02 23.65 -5.32
N TRP A 188 -0.10 23.38 -4.63
CA TRP A 188 -0.20 22.18 -3.79
C TRP A 188 -0.31 20.90 -4.62
N LEU A 189 -1.02 20.94 -5.74
CA LEU A 189 -1.13 19.83 -6.69
C LEU A 189 0.24 19.49 -7.27
N LEU A 190 0.99 20.50 -7.72
CA LEU A 190 2.33 20.32 -8.27
C LEU A 190 3.34 19.78 -7.23
N LYS A 191 3.20 20.16 -5.97
CA LYS A 191 4.00 19.58 -4.88
C LYS A 191 3.70 18.11 -4.64
N VAL A 192 2.42 17.72 -4.69
CA VAL A 192 2.05 16.29 -4.61
C VAL A 192 2.60 15.53 -5.82
N HIS A 193 2.48 16.09 -7.03
CA HIS A 193 3.09 15.52 -8.23
C HIS A 193 4.59 15.30 -8.08
N ALA A 194 5.30 16.30 -7.54
CA ALA A 194 6.74 16.23 -7.28
C ALA A 194 7.10 15.38 -6.05
N ARG A 195 6.14 14.78 -5.35
CA ARG A 195 6.33 14.02 -4.10
C ARG A 195 6.98 14.87 -2.98
N ASP A 196 6.80 16.18 -3.02
CA ASP A 196 7.25 17.11 -1.97
C ASP A 196 6.20 17.22 -0.85
N PHE A 197 6.30 16.32 0.13
CA PHE A 197 5.45 16.30 1.32
C PHE A 197 6.02 17.11 2.49
N THR A 198 7.03 17.92 2.29
CA THR A 198 7.51 18.90 3.29
C THR A 198 6.48 20.02 3.48
N ASN A 199 5.73 20.35 2.43
CA ASN A 199 4.61 21.30 2.48
C ASN A 199 3.40 20.69 3.20
N PRO A 200 2.88 21.33 4.31
CA PRO A 200 1.76 20.81 5.07
C PRO A 200 0.45 20.68 4.26
N GLN A 201 0.22 21.58 3.29
CA GLN A 201 -1.00 21.56 2.46
C GLN A 201 -0.97 20.44 1.43
N ALA A 202 0.19 20.24 0.75
CA ALA A 202 0.40 19.10 -0.13
C ALA A 202 0.27 17.77 0.61
N ARG A 203 0.83 17.67 1.82
CA ARG A 203 0.69 16.51 2.70
C ARG A 203 -0.76 16.22 3.08
N ARG A 204 -1.54 17.26 3.40
CA ARG A 204 -2.96 17.14 3.72
C ARG A 204 -3.76 16.70 2.49
N LEU A 205 -3.50 17.31 1.33
CA LEU A 205 -4.14 16.98 0.06
C LEU A 205 -3.96 15.50 -0.31
N ALA A 206 -2.74 15.00 -0.22
CA ALA A 206 -2.45 13.59 -0.55
C ALA A 206 -3.07 12.56 0.42
N LYS A 207 -3.71 13.02 1.51
CA LYS A 207 -4.41 12.16 2.48
C LYS A 207 -5.91 11.99 2.17
N HIS A 208 -6.50 12.89 1.43
CA HIS A 208 -7.94 12.93 1.09
C HIS A 208 -8.21 12.36 -0.30
#